data_9cc4e09a905e397d5624672f229373ed
#
_entry.id   9cc4e09a905e397d5624672f229373ed
#
_cell.length_a   1.000
_cell.length_b   1.000
_cell.length_c   1.000
_cell.angle_alpha   90.00
_cell.angle_beta   90.00
_cell.angle_gamma   90.00
#
_symmetry.space_group_name_H-M   'P 1'
#
loop_
_entity.id
_entity.type
_entity.pdbx_description
1 polymer ?
#
loop_
_entity_poly.entity_id
_entity_poly.type
_entity_poly.pdbx_seq_one_letter_code
_entity_poly.pdbx_strand_id
1 'polypeptide(L)'
;VSSAGTITTLSATTVSIAGTLTYNDVTNVDSIGVITARAGVQVGSGQSFGANGPTAVYYGDGSNLSGISAGISTEASSPTNAVVTLDLSAQDHKLNVTGITTITCSGGTEGDSHTVRIINAGVSTVGFSTYFLFASGATPDLPTASGAISLLSFTVNSVGAGGTQLLTGA
;
A
#
# COMPACT_ATOMS: atom_id res chain seq x y z
N VAL A 1 -51.39 4.45 -29.48
CA VAL A 1 -50.72 3.86 -30.69
C VAL A 1 -49.45 3.21 -30.22
N SER A 2 -49.41 1.88 -30.24
CA SER A 2 -48.21 1.13 -30.00
C SER A 2 -47.57 0.82 -31.36
N SER A 3 -46.49 1.52 -31.71
CA SER A 3 -45.69 1.20 -32.89
C SER A 3 -44.34 0.65 -32.46
N ALA A 4 -44.08 -0.61 -32.72
CA ALA A 4 -42.74 -1.16 -32.68
C ALA A 4 -42.01 -0.75 -33.97
N GLY A 5 -40.98 0.03 -33.82
CA GLY A 5 -40.11 0.42 -34.95
C GLY A 5 -38.70 -0.18 -34.74
N THR A 6 -38.13 -0.69 -35.83
CA THR A 6 -36.73 -1.12 -35.84
C THR A 6 -35.88 -0.01 -36.44
N ILE A 7 -34.90 0.49 -35.69
CA ILE A 7 -33.92 1.46 -36.15
C ILE A 7 -32.58 0.75 -36.24
N THR A 8 -32.05 0.60 -37.43
CA THR A 8 -30.75 -0.05 -37.67
C THR A 8 -29.58 0.86 -37.30
N THR A 9 -29.76 2.17 -37.44
CA THR A 9 -28.75 3.17 -37.06
C THR A 9 -29.46 4.43 -36.60
N LEU A 10 -29.13 4.94 -35.44
CA LEU A 10 -29.58 6.24 -34.97
C LEU A 10 -28.37 7.18 -34.85
N SER A 11 -28.35 8.22 -35.69
CA SER A 11 -27.41 9.33 -35.55
C SER A 11 -28.23 10.58 -35.18
N ALA A 12 -28.04 11.08 -33.98
CA ALA A 12 -28.81 12.22 -33.47
C ALA A 12 -27.94 13.11 -32.59
N THR A 13 -28.15 14.42 -32.69
CA THR A 13 -27.48 15.40 -31.82
C THR A 13 -27.96 15.27 -30.36
N THR A 14 -29.20 14.87 -30.16
CA THR A 14 -29.81 14.67 -28.86
C THR A 14 -30.81 13.53 -28.91
N VAL A 15 -30.73 12.60 -27.95
CA VAL A 15 -31.74 11.56 -27.72
C VAL A 15 -32.27 11.71 -26.32
N SER A 16 -33.59 11.91 -26.18
CA SER A 16 -34.27 11.97 -24.89
C SER A 16 -35.22 10.79 -24.75
N ILE A 17 -35.04 9.99 -23.72
CA ILE A 17 -35.87 8.81 -23.44
C ILE A 17 -36.53 9.03 -22.08
N ALA A 18 -37.82 9.22 -22.05
CA ALA A 18 -38.59 9.47 -20.85
C ALA A 18 -38.88 8.18 -20.04
N GLY A 19 -38.57 7.02 -20.57
CA GLY A 19 -38.80 5.72 -19.96
C GLY A 19 -37.47 4.96 -19.74
N THR A 20 -37.58 3.65 -19.70
CA THR A 20 -36.42 2.75 -19.56
C THR A 20 -35.81 2.47 -20.92
N LEU A 21 -34.48 2.62 -21.01
CA LEU A 21 -33.70 2.16 -22.13
C LEU A 21 -33.04 0.81 -21.74
N THR A 22 -33.41 -0.26 -22.44
CA THR A 22 -32.85 -1.58 -22.22
C THR A 22 -31.90 -1.93 -23.36
N TYR A 23 -30.66 -2.21 -23.04
CA TYR A 23 -29.69 -2.75 -23.96
C TYR A 23 -29.46 -4.24 -23.69
N ASN A 24 -29.43 -5.06 -24.74
CA ASN A 24 -29.02 -6.46 -24.62
C ASN A 24 -27.51 -6.63 -24.76
N ASP A 25 -26.91 -5.77 -25.57
CA ASP A 25 -25.46 -5.79 -25.81
C ASP A 25 -24.98 -4.38 -26.13
N VAL A 26 -24.05 -3.87 -25.33
CA VAL A 26 -23.42 -2.56 -25.51
C VAL A 26 -21.92 -2.73 -25.48
N THR A 27 -21.28 -2.52 -26.60
CA THR A 27 -19.82 -2.62 -26.67
C THR A 27 -19.12 -1.49 -25.92
N ASN A 28 -19.63 -0.26 -26.03
CA ASN A 28 -19.06 0.91 -25.35
C ASN A 28 -20.15 1.89 -24.91
N VAL A 29 -19.99 2.46 -23.74
CA VAL A 29 -20.67 3.68 -23.29
C VAL A 29 -19.60 4.73 -23.06
N ASP A 30 -19.54 5.74 -23.91
CA ASP A 30 -18.62 6.87 -23.75
C ASP A 30 -19.39 8.07 -23.19
N SER A 31 -18.94 8.58 -22.05
CA SER A 31 -19.51 9.74 -21.40
C SER A 31 -18.41 10.72 -21.02
N ILE A 32 -18.43 11.90 -21.60
CA ILE A 32 -17.53 13.02 -21.22
C ILE A 32 -18.03 13.82 -20.01
N GLY A 33 -19.14 13.43 -19.42
CA GLY A 33 -19.75 14.05 -18.24
C GLY A 33 -19.92 13.06 -17.09
N VAL A 34 -20.89 13.35 -16.23
CA VAL A 34 -21.23 12.54 -15.07
C VAL A 34 -22.19 11.42 -15.44
N ILE A 35 -21.89 10.20 -15.02
CA ILE A 35 -22.83 9.07 -15.03
C ILE A 35 -23.41 8.93 -13.64
N THR A 36 -24.74 9.08 -13.51
CA THR A 36 -25.44 8.90 -12.24
C THR A 36 -26.14 7.55 -12.21
N ALA A 37 -25.58 6.60 -11.45
CA ALA A 37 -26.18 5.29 -11.21
C ALA A 37 -26.81 5.26 -9.81
N ARG A 38 -28.13 5.40 -9.72
CA ARG A 38 -28.86 5.52 -8.43
C ARG A 38 -29.00 4.19 -7.69
N ALA A 39 -28.94 3.08 -8.39
CA ALA A 39 -29.01 1.72 -7.82
C ALA A 39 -27.67 1.00 -7.81
N GLY A 40 -26.59 1.67 -8.18
CA GLY A 40 -25.25 1.11 -8.24
C GLY A 40 -24.80 0.70 -9.64
N VAL A 41 -23.53 0.32 -9.74
CA VAL A 41 -22.88 -0.23 -10.94
C VAL A 41 -22.40 -1.64 -10.60
N GLN A 42 -22.88 -2.63 -11.34
CA GLN A 42 -22.44 -4.00 -11.19
C GLN A 42 -21.40 -4.32 -12.27
N VAL A 43 -20.24 -4.79 -11.84
CA VAL A 43 -19.14 -5.20 -12.73
C VAL A 43 -19.03 -6.72 -12.69
N GLY A 44 -18.98 -7.35 -13.86
CA GLY A 44 -18.89 -8.80 -13.97
C GLY A 44 -17.58 -9.37 -13.41
N SER A 45 -17.59 -10.65 -13.10
CA SER A 45 -16.39 -11.35 -12.61
C SER A 45 -15.24 -11.26 -13.63
N GLY A 46 -14.03 -10.95 -13.15
CA GLY A 46 -12.84 -10.78 -13.99
C GLY A 46 -12.76 -9.44 -14.74
N GLN A 47 -13.73 -8.54 -14.54
CA GLN A 47 -13.73 -7.22 -15.14
C GLN A 47 -13.26 -6.16 -14.14
N SER A 48 -12.84 -5.00 -14.64
CA SER A 48 -12.32 -3.90 -13.82
C SER A 48 -13.28 -2.72 -13.80
N PHE A 49 -13.40 -2.08 -12.64
CA PHE A 49 -14.04 -0.78 -12.47
C PHE A 49 -12.98 0.21 -11.98
N GLY A 50 -12.62 1.17 -12.80
CA GLY A 50 -11.59 2.14 -12.42
C GLY A 50 -11.20 3.07 -13.56
N ALA A 51 -10.25 3.96 -13.32
CA ALA A 51 -9.66 4.80 -14.33
C ALA A 51 -8.44 4.12 -14.96
N ASN A 52 -8.23 4.37 -16.24
CA ASN A 52 -7.03 3.97 -16.94
C ASN A 52 -5.93 5.02 -16.70
N GLY A 53 -5.40 5.08 -15.45
CA GLY A 53 -4.35 6.04 -15.08
C GLY A 53 -4.11 6.09 -13.56
N PRO A 54 -2.98 6.67 -13.13
CA PRO A 54 -2.56 6.65 -11.72
C PRO A 54 -3.34 7.62 -10.80
N THR A 55 -4.26 8.41 -11.34
CA THR A 55 -4.96 9.49 -10.61
C THR A 55 -6.45 9.23 -10.36
N ALA A 56 -6.90 7.96 -10.44
CA ALA A 56 -8.27 7.61 -10.08
C ALA A 56 -8.49 7.81 -8.59
N VAL A 57 -9.44 8.66 -8.22
CA VAL A 57 -9.85 8.87 -6.83
C VAL A 57 -11.26 8.35 -6.63
N TYR A 58 -11.45 7.49 -5.63
CA TYR A 58 -12.75 6.99 -5.22
C TYR A 58 -13.19 7.74 -3.97
N TYR A 59 -14.34 8.41 -4.03
CA TYR A 59 -14.94 9.10 -2.90
C TYR A 59 -16.06 8.24 -2.32
N GLY A 60 -16.08 8.04 -1.03
CA GLY A 60 -17.13 7.32 -0.33
C GLY A 60 -16.64 6.53 0.86
N ASP A 61 -17.56 5.87 1.57
CA ASP A 61 -17.24 4.93 2.62
C ASP A 61 -16.70 3.63 2.01
N GLY A 62 -15.45 3.34 2.29
CA GLY A 62 -14.76 2.13 1.85
C GLY A 62 -14.96 0.91 2.74
N SER A 63 -15.82 0.98 3.77
CA SER A 63 -15.98 -0.08 4.79
C SER A 63 -16.39 -1.44 4.23
N ASN A 64 -17.06 -1.46 3.07
CA ASN A 64 -17.49 -2.66 2.37
C ASN A 64 -16.54 -3.12 1.25
N LEU A 65 -15.43 -2.44 1.06
CA LEU A 65 -14.41 -2.87 0.09
C LEU A 65 -13.60 -4.01 0.68
N SER A 66 -13.59 -5.17 0.02
CA SER A 66 -12.77 -6.32 0.40
C SER A 66 -11.59 -6.50 -0.55
N GLY A 67 -10.50 -7.09 -0.05
CA GLY A 67 -9.28 -7.28 -0.85
C GLY A 67 -8.45 -6.00 -1.03
N ILE A 68 -8.84 -4.90 -0.38
CA ILE A 68 -8.01 -3.70 -0.29
C ILE A 68 -6.95 -3.94 0.77
N SER A 69 -5.71 -4.05 0.35
CA SER A 69 -4.57 -4.07 1.26
C SER A 69 -4.28 -2.62 1.73
N ALA A 70 -5.24 -2.04 2.47
CA ALA A 70 -5.08 -0.74 3.15
C ALA A 70 -4.49 -0.96 4.55
N GLY A 71 -3.58 -1.88 4.68
CA GLY A 71 -2.90 -2.22 5.93
C GLY A 71 -1.44 -1.80 5.89
N ILE A 72 -0.80 -1.87 7.05
CA ILE A 72 0.64 -1.76 7.18
C ILE A 72 1.27 -2.90 6.38
N SER A 73 2.02 -2.56 5.32
CA SER A 73 2.78 -3.57 4.58
C SER A 73 3.92 -4.08 5.46
N THR A 74 4.07 -5.40 5.56
CA THR A 74 5.12 -6.04 6.36
C THR A 74 6.13 -6.71 5.43
N GLU A 75 7.39 -6.29 5.54
CA GLU A 75 8.54 -7.02 5.00
C GLU A 75 9.04 -8.02 6.05
N ALA A 76 9.27 -9.27 5.67
CA ALA A 76 9.78 -10.29 6.58
C ALA A 76 11.07 -10.90 6.04
N SER A 77 12.10 -11.01 6.90
CA SER A 77 13.35 -11.67 6.57
C SER A 77 13.90 -12.47 7.75
N SER A 78 14.82 -13.38 7.45
CA SER A 78 15.46 -14.26 8.45
C SER A 78 16.98 -14.24 8.29
N PRO A 79 17.65 -13.12 8.62
CA PRO A 79 19.10 -13.02 8.48
C PRO A 79 19.86 -13.88 9.49
N THR A 80 20.97 -14.47 9.03
CA THR A 80 21.89 -15.23 9.87
C THR A 80 23.29 -14.71 9.60
N ASN A 81 23.96 -14.11 10.60
CA ASN A 81 25.29 -13.51 10.50
C ASN A 81 25.40 -12.58 9.25
N ALA A 82 24.45 -11.69 9.06
CA ALA A 82 24.32 -10.92 7.83
C ALA A 82 23.98 -9.45 8.07
N VAL A 83 24.26 -8.62 7.06
CA VAL A 83 23.67 -7.29 6.96
C VAL A 83 22.29 -7.44 6.30
N VAL A 84 21.27 -6.89 6.92
CA VAL A 84 19.91 -6.82 6.36
C VAL A 84 19.57 -5.38 6.05
N THR A 85 19.09 -5.13 4.84
CA THR A 85 18.62 -3.82 4.41
C THR A 85 17.09 -3.80 4.48
N LEU A 86 16.53 -2.92 5.29
CA LEU A 86 15.09 -2.69 5.33
C LEU A 86 14.68 -1.87 4.11
N ASP A 87 13.73 -2.38 3.34
CA ASP A 87 13.09 -1.63 2.28
C ASP A 87 11.96 -0.77 2.86
N LEU A 88 12.21 0.53 2.99
CA LEU A 88 11.26 1.48 3.59
C LEU A 88 10.06 1.80 2.67
N SER A 89 9.81 1.01 1.63
CA SER A 89 8.50 0.93 0.98
C SER A 89 7.47 0.18 1.84
N ALA A 90 7.93 -0.70 2.75
CA ALA A 90 7.11 -1.35 3.78
C ALA A 90 7.13 -0.53 5.09
N GLN A 91 6.01 -0.49 5.81
CA GLN A 91 5.90 0.23 7.09
C GLN A 91 6.33 -0.61 8.30
N ASP A 92 6.24 -1.93 8.21
CA ASP A 92 6.59 -2.85 9.29
C ASP A 92 7.60 -3.88 8.79
N HIS A 93 8.63 -4.12 9.57
CA HIS A 93 9.69 -5.08 9.25
C HIS A 93 9.77 -6.15 10.33
N LYS A 94 9.66 -7.40 9.93
CA LYS A 94 9.76 -8.55 10.84
C LYS A 94 11.06 -9.30 10.55
N LEU A 95 12.00 -9.28 11.50
CA LEU A 95 13.29 -9.93 11.38
C LEU A 95 13.38 -11.12 12.36
N ASN A 96 13.61 -12.32 11.83
CA ASN A 96 13.96 -13.48 12.63
C ASN A 96 15.48 -13.65 12.58
N VAL A 97 16.19 -13.11 13.56
CA VAL A 97 17.66 -13.00 13.54
C VAL A 97 18.34 -14.15 14.25
N THR A 98 19.52 -14.56 13.72
CA THR A 98 20.40 -15.54 14.38
C THR A 98 21.85 -15.08 14.21
N GLY A 99 22.63 -15.11 15.31
CA GLY A 99 24.03 -14.68 15.33
C GLY A 99 24.18 -13.16 15.22
N ILE A 100 25.21 -12.67 14.53
CA ILE A 100 25.51 -11.25 14.44
C ILE A 100 24.79 -10.67 13.22
N THR A 101 23.87 -9.73 13.44
CA THR A 101 23.10 -9.08 12.37
C THR A 101 23.26 -7.57 12.45
N THR A 102 23.57 -6.93 11.33
CA THR A 102 23.57 -5.46 11.23
C THR A 102 22.37 -5.02 10.39
N ILE A 103 21.55 -4.14 10.93
CA ILE A 103 20.40 -3.56 10.24
C ILE A 103 20.80 -2.27 9.56
N THR A 104 20.49 -2.15 8.29
CA THR A 104 20.58 -0.93 7.49
C THR A 104 19.24 -0.66 6.81
N CYS A 105 19.12 0.42 6.07
CA CYS A 105 17.87 0.78 5.39
C CYS A 105 18.11 1.44 4.04
N SER A 106 17.06 1.44 3.20
CA SER A 106 17.04 2.13 1.92
C SER A 106 15.65 2.61 1.55
N GLY A 107 15.56 3.68 0.77
CA GLY A 107 14.28 4.24 0.32
C GLY A 107 13.58 5.06 1.41
N GLY A 108 12.24 5.01 1.41
CA GLY A 108 11.39 5.77 2.34
C GLY A 108 11.05 7.18 1.86
N THR A 109 10.15 7.82 2.58
CA THR A 109 9.74 9.21 2.37
C THR A 109 9.90 9.97 3.68
N GLU A 110 10.41 11.19 3.64
CA GLU A 110 10.57 12.02 4.83
C GLU A 110 9.23 12.19 5.58
N GLY A 111 9.25 11.94 6.88
CA GLY A 111 8.08 11.96 7.76
C GLY A 111 7.37 10.61 7.91
N ASP A 112 7.67 9.60 7.07
CA ASP A 112 7.08 8.27 7.23
C ASP A 112 7.55 7.60 8.52
N SER A 113 6.63 6.85 9.14
CA SER A 113 6.89 6.09 10.34
C SER A 113 6.95 4.61 10.06
N HIS A 114 7.93 3.95 10.65
CA HIS A 114 8.18 2.52 10.47
C HIS A 114 8.37 1.82 11.81
N THR A 115 8.16 0.51 11.80
CA THR A 115 8.45 -0.37 12.95
C THR A 115 9.35 -1.52 12.51
N VAL A 116 10.21 -1.94 13.44
CA VAL A 116 11.04 -3.14 13.30
C VAL A 116 10.77 -4.07 14.47
N ARG A 117 10.30 -5.27 14.18
CA ARG A 117 10.15 -6.36 15.13
C ARG A 117 11.34 -7.31 14.99
N ILE A 118 12.19 -7.37 15.98
CA ILE A 118 13.36 -8.24 15.99
C ILE A 118 13.04 -9.43 16.88
N ILE A 119 13.07 -10.62 16.32
CA ILE A 119 12.82 -11.90 17.01
C ILE A 119 14.11 -12.69 16.97
N ASN A 120 14.69 -12.99 18.11
CA ASN A 120 15.89 -13.80 18.21
C ASN A 120 15.54 -15.28 18.00
N ALA A 121 15.71 -15.79 16.79
CA ALA A 121 15.51 -17.21 16.47
C ALA A 121 16.60 -18.12 17.09
N GLY A 122 17.72 -17.53 17.52
CA GLY A 122 18.81 -18.12 18.27
C GLY A 122 19.47 -17.04 19.13
N VAL A 123 20.61 -17.33 19.72
CA VAL A 123 21.43 -16.28 20.36
C VAL A 123 21.86 -15.28 19.30
N SER A 124 21.55 -14.01 19.51
CA SER A 124 21.73 -12.97 18.49
C SER A 124 22.30 -11.70 19.09
N THR A 125 23.14 -11.02 18.32
CA THR A 125 23.60 -9.66 18.58
C THR A 125 23.20 -8.79 17.40
N VAL A 126 22.40 -7.76 17.66
CA VAL A 126 21.89 -6.87 16.63
C VAL A 126 22.54 -5.50 16.73
N GLY A 127 23.11 -5.05 15.65
CA GLY A 127 23.66 -3.71 15.47
C GLY A 127 22.88 -2.92 14.42
N PHE A 128 23.13 -1.63 14.38
CA PHE A 128 22.49 -0.71 13.42
C PHE A 128 23.57 0.04 12.64
N SER A 129 23.27 0.32 11.37
CA SER A 129 24.13 1.19 10.57
C SER A 129 24.03 2.65 11.04
N THR A 130 24.93 3.50 10.55
CA THR A 130 24.96 4.93 10.85
C THR A 130 23.76 5.73 10.35
N TYR A 131 22.86 5.09 9.62
CA TYR A 131 21.59 5.70 9.17
C TYR A 131 20.56 5.80 10.31
N PHE A 132 20.70 5.01 11.36
CA PHE A 132 19.83 5.07 12.53
C PHE A 132 20.39 6.05 13.55
N LEU A 133 19.66 7.12 13.81
CA LEU A 133 20.00 8.17 14.76
C LEU A 133 19.25 7.95 16.07
N PHE A 134 19.94 7.44 17.06
CA PHE A 134 19.36 7.17 18.39
C PHE A 134 19.50 8.38 19.29
N ALA A 135 18.58 8.52 20.23
CA ALA A 135 18.67 9.50 21.30
C ALA A 135 20.01 9.37 22.02
N SER A 136 20.68 10.50 22.28
CA SER A 136 22.01 10.54 22.88
C SER A 136 23.14 9.91 22.08
N GLY A 137 22.88 9.53 20.79
CA GLY A 137 23.87 8.92 19.92
C GLY A 137 24.25 7.47 20.27
N ALA A 138 23.56 6.85 21.24
CA ALA A 138 23.82 5.46 21.69
C ALA A 138 22.76 4.51 21.12
N THR A 139 23.22 3.38 20.57
CA THR A 139 22.32 2.30 20.15
C THR A 139 21.65 1.68 21.39
N PRO A 140 20.35 1.29 21.30
CA PRO A 140 19.68 0.62 22.41
C PRO A 140 20.33 -0.72 22.72
N ASP A 141 20.39 -1.07 23.99
CA ASP A 141 20.82 -2.39 24.43
C ASP A 141 19.67 -3.39 24.22
N LEU A 142 19.85 -4.27 23.23
CA LEU A 142 18.85 -5.26 22.86
C LEU A 142 19.18 -6.62 23.49
N PRO A 143 18.15 -7.38 23.94
CA PRO A 143 18.37 -8.71 24.50
C PRO A 143 19.00 -9.66 23.47
N THR A 144 19.95 -10.48 23.91
CA THR A 144 20.67 -11.43 23.05
C THR A 144 20.15 -12.86 23.13
N ALA A 145 19.30 -13.17 24.12
CA ALA A 145 18.80 -14.51 24.34
C ALA A 145 17.86 -15.00 23.23
N SER A 146 17.93 -16.29 22.92
CA SER A 146 16.98 -16.93 22.00
C SER A 146 15.55 -16.77 22.49
N GLY A 147 14.63 -16.48 21.57
CA GLY A 147 13.22 -16.23 21.85
C GLY A 147 12.89 -14.82 22.31
N ALA A 148 13.89 -13.96 22.56
CA ALA A 148 13.63 -12.56 22.92
C ALA A 148 13.06 -11.79 21.73
N ILE A 149 12.17 -10.84 22.02
CA ILE A 149 11.52 -9.99 21.03
C ILE A 149 11.73 -8.53 21.39
N SER A 150 12.17 -7.75 20.44
CA SER A 150 12.30 -6.29 20.55
C SER A 150 11.47 -5.61 19.49
N LEU A 151 10.84 -4.49 19.86
CA LEU A 151 10.12 -3.62 18.95
C LEU A 151 10.75 -2.23 18.97
N LEU A 152 11.13 -1.73 17.82
CA LEU A 152 11.63 -0.37 17.64
C LEU A 152 10.72 0.37 16.67
N SER A 153 10.49 1.65 16.95
CA SER A 153 9.82 2.56 16.03
C SER A 153 10.76 3.67 15.65
N PHE A 154 10.69 4.12 14.42
CA PHE A 154 11.50 5.23 13.92
C PHE A 154 10.75 6.02 12.84
N THR A 155 11.19 7.23 12.60
CA THR A 155 10.67 8.12 11.57
C THR A 155 11.78 8.48 10.60
N VAL A 156 11.48 8.52 9.30
CA VAL A 156 12.41 8.99 8.29
C VAL A 156 12.65 10.48 8.47
N ASN A 157 13.88 10.86 8.86
CA ASN A 157 14.27 12.24 9.06
C ASN A 157 14.64 12.95 7.77
N SER A 158 15.35 12.25 6.89
CA SER A 158 15.75 12.79 5.60
C SER A 158 16.10 11.67 4.63
N VAL A 159 15.90 11.95 3.34
CA VAL A 159 16.30 11.07 2.23
C VAL A 159 17.17 11.88 1.27
N GLY A 160 18.36 11.38 0.92
CA GLY A 160 19.26 12.11 0.04
C GLY A 160 20.47 11.31 -0.41
N ALA A 161 21.45 11.99 -1.01
CA ALA A 161 22.67 11.36 -1.54
C ALA A 161 23.53 10.66 -0.48
N GLY A 162 23.35 11.01 0.81
CA GLY A 162 23.99 10.36 1.95
C GLY A 162 23.24 9.14 2.51
N GLY A 163 22.14 8.72 1.85
CA GLY A 163 21.26 7.68 2.32
C GLY A 163 20.07 8.20 3.13
N THR A 164 19.25 7.27 3.63
CA THR A 164 18.09 7.59 4.46
C THR A 164 18.51 7.66 5.92
N GLN A 165 18.16 8.73 6.60
CA GLN A 165 18.39 8.90 8.04
C GLN A 165 17.10 8.66 8.81
N LEU A 166 17.20 7.88 9.88
CA LEU A 166 16.09 7.47 10.71
C LEU A 166 16.26 8.00 12.14
N LEU A 167 15.21 8.62 12.67
CA LEU A 167 15.15 9.04 14.07
C LEU A 167 14.37 8.01 14.86
N THR A 168 14.92 7.54 15.98
CA THR A 168 14.21 6.74 16.95
C THR A 168 13.73 7.62 18.10
N GLY A 169 12.54 7.36 18.61
CA GLY A 169 12.04 8.03 19.81
C GLY A 169 12.94 7.78 21.02
N ALA A 170 12.94 8.74 21.93
CA ALA A 170 13.62 8.64 23.22
C ALA A 170 12.73 7.93 24.26
#